data_f6bd6cd3e33872ab665bcaa00a2b0a31
#
_entry.id   f6bd6cd3e33872ab665bcaa00a2b0a31
#
_cell.length_a   1.000
_cell.length_b   1.000
_cell.length_c   1.000
_cell.angle_alpha   90.00
_cell.angle_beta   90.00
_cell.angle_gamma   90.00
#
_symmetry.space_group_name_H-M   'P 1'
#
loop_
_entity.id
_entity.type
_entity.pdbx_description
1 polymer ?
#
loop_
_entity_poly.entity_id
_entity_poly.type
_entity_poly.pdbx_seq_one_letter_code
_entity_poly.pdbx_strand_id
1 'polypeptide(L)'
;MGKVVSTFAAGCLGVMASTPAIADVGSRLWATGGVTSIDGSAGGGLSPWALLSGYASDEEWGGTITVSQAKTDDYTLSVTGAGVTWKNRVELTFARQILDLDTLGAALGQDELVQDIWGLKARLLGDVLYSPWGQWSAGLQYRQNREYAVPEAVGSKDDAGTDFYLGGSKLFFAAIGGRNLLVNGTLRATKANQGGLLGFGGDRNNSYKAMAEGSVSLFLNRQWLVGTEYRQKPDNLSFAAEDDWWDLFIAWIPDRRVSVTAAWVNLGDIATLEDQTGAYLSLQASF
;
A
#
# COMPACT_ATOMS: atom_id res chain seq x y z
N MET A 1 20.98 20.32 -15.51
CA MET A 1 21.75 20.03 -14.29
C MET A 1 21.28 20.94 -13.15
N GLY A 2 20.69 20.36 -12.15
CA GLY A 2 20.53 20.98 -10.83
C GLY A 2 19.29 21.85 -10.63
N LYS A 3 18.38 21.37 -9.83
CA LYS A 3 17.42 22.02 -8.91
C LYS A 3 16.03 21.40 -8.94
N VAL A 4 15.86 20.22 -8.38
CA VAL A 4 14.52 19.71 -8.01
C VAL A 4 14.47 19.07 -6.61
N VAL A 5 15.54 19.09 -5.84
CA VAL A 5 15.59 18.38 -4.53
C VAL A 5 15.06 19.19 -3.35
N SER A 6 14.68 20.47 -3.50
CA SER A 6 14.42 21.33 -2.32
C SER A 6 12.95 21.63 -1.98
N THR A 7 11.97 21.11 -2.71
CA THR A 7 10.57 21.57 -2.51
C THR A 7 9.72 20.61 -1.66
N PHE A 8 10.14 19.37 -1.46
CA PHE A 8 9.31 18.37 -0.75
C PHE A 8 9.38 18.47 0.79
N ALA A 9 10.50 18.94 1.33
CA ALA A 9 10.66 19.05 2.79
C ALA A 9 9.90 20.22 3.42
N ALA A 10 9.59 21.27 2.65
CA ALA A 10 8.97 22.47 3.17
C ALA A 10 7.42 22.42 3.22
N GLY A 11 6.80 21.55 2.40
CA GLY A 11 5.33 21.44 2.34
C GLY A 11 4.70 20.64 3.47
N CYS A 12 5.42 19.68 4.03
CA CYS A 12 4.88 18.80 5.09
C CYS A 12 4.89 19.42 6.49
N LEU A 13 5.72 20.43 6.77
CA LEU A 13 5.77 21.08 8.09
C LEU A 13 4.66 22.11 8.32
N GLY A 14 4.03 22.62 7.27
CA GLY A 14 3.01 23.67 7.39
C GLY A 14 1.61 23.22 7.80
N VAL A 15 1.30 21.92 7.69
CA VAL A 15 -0.03 21.37 8.02
C VAL A 15 -0.20 21.04 9.50
N MET A 16 0.87 21.03 10.28
CA MET A 16 0.84 20.67 11.72
C MET A 16 0.43 21.83 12.65
N ALA A 17 0.16 23.04 12.17
CA ALA A 17 0.03 24.23 13.01
C ALA A 17 -1.40 24.69 13.32
N SER A 18 -2.45 23.98 12.86
CA SER A 18 -3.82 24.28 13.26
C SER A 18 -4.43 23.05 13.93
N THR A 19 -4.39 22.98 15.25
CA THR A 19 -5.06 21.96 16.04
C THR A 19 -6.57 22.23 16.10
N PRO A 20 -7.43 21.55 15.33
CA PRO A 20 -8.79 21.32 15.77
C PRO A 20 -8.73 20.36 16.98
N ALA A 21 -9.76 20.38 17.81
CA ALA A 21 -9.93 19.42 18.90
C ALA A 21 -9.81 18.00 18.31
N ILE A 22 -8.64 17.38 18.49
CA ILE A 22 -8.32 16.09 17.91
C ILE A 22 -9.13 15.07 18.70
N ALA A 23 -9.98 14.32 18.00
CA ALA A 23 -10.63 13.14 18.53
C ALA A 23 -9.59 12.27 19.26
N ASP A 24 -9.97 11.68 20.37
CA ASP A 24 -9.10 10.82 21.16
C ASP A 24 -8.60 9.70 20.24
N VAL A 25 -7.28 9.55 20.12
CA VAL A 25 -6.69 8.51 19.27
C VAL A 25 -7.09 7.18 19.87
N GLY A 26 -7.86 6.38 19.15
CA GLY A 26 -8.52 5.16 19.61
C GLY A 26 -7.69 4.25 20.52
N SER A 27 -8.34 3.37 21.23
CA SER A 27 -7.78 2.61 22.37
C SER A 27 -6.96 1.37 21.99
N ARG A 28 -6.84 1.03 20.70
CA ARG A 28 -6.05 -0.14 20.24
C ARG A 28 -4.57 0.00 20.55
N LEU A 29 -3.88 -1.14 20.65
CA LEU A 29 -2.43 -1.19 20.91
C LEU A 29 -1.63 -0.54 19.77
N TRP A 30 -0.45 0.00 20.11
CA TRP A 30 0.49 0.56 19.15
C TRP A 30 0.83 -0.41 18.03
N ALA A 31 1.02 0.12 16.83
CA ALA A 31 1.33 -0.62 15.61
C ALA A 31 0.26 -1.63 15.14
N THR A 32 -0.92 -1.70 15.79
CA THR A 32 -2.03 -2.56 15.32
C THR A 32 -2.94 -1.86 14.29
N GLY A 33 -2.70 -0.59 13.98
CA GLY A 33 -3.36 0.13 12.89
C GLY A 33 -2.75 -0.14 11.51
N GLY A 34 -1.60 -0.81 11.47
CA GLY A 34 -0.80 -0.94 10.24
C GLY A 34 -0.21 0.39 9.79
N VAL A 35 0.46 0.38 8.66
CA VAL A 35 0.74 1.56 7.85
C VAL A 35 -0.22 1.56 6.66
N THR A 36 -0.23 2.59 5.83
CA THR A 36 -1.06 2.62 4.63
C THR A 36 -0.24 2.10 3.46
N SER A 37 -0.76 1.09 2.79
CA SER A 37 -0.14 0.55 1.57
C SER A 37 -0.22 1.55 0.41
N ILE A 38 0.57 1.33 -0.63
CA ILE A 38 0.48 2.11 -1.87
C ILE A 38 -0.92 2.09 -2.49
N ASP A 39 -1.73 1.08 -2.18
CA ASP A 39 -3.13 0.95 -2.61
C ASP A 39 -4.13 1.70 -1.70
N GLY A 40 -3.66 2.37 -0.65
CA GLY A 40 -4.47 3.18 0.26
C GLY A 40 -5.10 2.40 1.43
N SER A 41 -5.10 1.07 1.45
CA SER A 41 -5.68 0.31 2.56
C SER A 41 -4.68 0.10 3.70
N ALA A 42 -5.17 -0.14 4.91
CA ALA A 42 -4.29 -0.53 6.02
C ALA A 42 -3.55 -1.82 5.69
N GLY A 43 -2.22 -1.78 5.86
CA GLY A 43 -1.34 -2.90 5.48
C GLY A 43 0.11 -2.63 5.82
N GLY A 44 0.97 -3.19 5.00
CA GLY A 44 2.35 -2.78 4.84
C GLY A 44 2.50 -1.77 3.69
N GLY A 45 3.70 -1.60 3.17
CA GLY A 45 3.94 -0.74 2.01
C GLY A 45 3.33 -1.31 0.73
N LEU A 46 3.55 -2.59 0.47
CA LEU A 46 3.16 -3.26 -0.78
C LEU A 46 1.80 -3.96 -0.71
N SER A 47 1.42 -4.52 0.44
CA SER A 47 0.25 -5.41 0.55
C SER A 47 -0.76 -4.95 1.60
N PRO A 48 -2.08 -5.14 1.39
CA PRO A 48 -3.08 -4.94 2.42
C PRO A 48 -3.00 -6.07 3.45
N TRP A 49 -3.10 -5.70 4.73
CA TRP A 49 -3.23 -6.65 5.83
C TRP A 49 -4.69 -6.80 6.25
N ALA A 50 -4.99 -7.79 7.09
CA ALA A 50 -6.32 -7.92 7.66
C ALA A 50 -6.67 -6.83 8.70
N LEU A 51 -5.70 -5.98 9.05
CA LEU A 51 -5.89 -4.83 9.94
C LEU A 51 -6.70 -3.73 9.25
N LEU A 52 -7.31 -2.86 10.04
CA LEU A 52 -8.06 -1.69 9.57
C LEU A 52 -7.34 -0.41 9.98
N SER A 53 -7.48 0.64 9.17
CA SER A 53 -6.82 1.93 9.32
C SER A 53 -7.10 2.59 10.67
N GLY A 54 -6.07 3.20 11.26
CA GLY A 54 -6.16 3.90 12.53
C GLY A 54 -6.30 2.98 13.74
N TYR A 55 -6.74 3.54 14.85
CA TYR A 55 -6.74 2.89 16.16
C TYR A 55 -8.13 2.77 16.78
N ALA A 56 -9.21 2.91 15.99
CA ALA A 56 -10.58 2.77 16.45
C ALA A 56 -10.83 1.42 17.12
N SER A 57 -11.47 1.44 18.28
CA SER A 57 -12.05 0.26 18.92
C SER A 57 -13.43 -0.06 18.35
N ASP A 58 -14.13 -1.04 18.95
CA ASP A 58 -15.46 -1.50 18.49
C ASP A 58 -16.57 -0.44 18.65
N GLU A 59 -16.30 0.69 19.32
CA GLU A 59 -17.24 1.79 19.55
C GLU A 59 -16.84 3.11 18.89
N GLU A 60 -15.63 3.18 18.34
CA GLU A 60 -14.99 4.40 17.87
C GLU A 60 -14.91 4.50 16.35
N TRP A 61 -14.67 5.71 15.87
CA TRP A 61 -14.18 5.99 14.54
C TRP A 61 -12.68 6.21 14.60
N GLY A 62 -11.98 5.79 13.59
CA GLY A 62 -10.57 6.09 13.39
C GLY A 62 -10.28 6.41 11.95
N GLY A 63 -9.13 6.97 11.69
CA GLY A 63 -8.74 7.24 10.32
C GLY A 63 -7.25 7.47 10.18
N THR A 64 -6.82 7.55 8.93
CA THR A 64 -5.44 7.82 8.55
C THR A 64 -5.39 8.75 7.35
N ILE A 65 -4.33 9.54 7.29
CA ILE A 65 -3.93 10.26 6.10
C ILE A 65 -2.46 9.91 5.86
N THR A 66 -2.09 9.63 4.62
CA THR A 66 -0.74 9.24 4.27
C THR A 66 -0.24 9.94 3.03
N VAL A 67 1.06 10.15 3.01
CA VAL A 67 1.82 10.49 1.81
C VAL A 67 3.00 9.53 1.73
N SER A 68 3.25 8.97 0.55
CA SER A 68 4.40 8.10 0.34
C SER A 68 4.98 8.27 -1.04
N GLN A 69 6.24 7.88 -1.18
CA GLN A 69 6.95 7.90 -2.44
C GLN A 69 7.86 6.68 -2.55
N ALA A 70 7.80 6.02 -3.69
CA ALA A 70 8.78 5.02 -4.09
C ALA A 70 9.57 5.57 -5.29
N LYS A 71 10.88 5.54 -5.21
CA LYS A 71 11.76 5.96 -6.28
C LYS A 71 12.70 4.84 -6.66
N THR A 72 12.65 4.43 -7.91
CA THR A 72 13.57 3.48 -8.55
C THR A 72 14.51 4.22 -9.51
N ASP A 73 15.25 3.49 -10.30
CA ASP A 73 16.20 4.08 -11.24
C ASP A 73 15.50 4.91 -12.33
N ASP A 74 14.33 4.45 -12.81
CA ASP A 74 13.64 5.03 -13.97
C ASP A 74 12.24 5.57 -13.66
N TYR A 75 11.73 5.38 -12.43
CA TYR A 75 10.37 5.75 -12.07
C TYR A 75 10.27 6.38 -10.68
N THR A 76 9.34 7.29 -10.55
CA THR A 76 8.96 7.84 -9.24
C THR A 76 7.46 7.68 -9.03
N LEU A 77 7.04 6.82 -8.09
CA LEU A 77 5.65 6.66 -7.69
C LEU A 77 5.36 7.52 -6.46
N SER A 78 4.47 8.48 -6.59
CA SER A 78 3.96 9.30 -5.48
C SER A 78 2.53 8.87 -5.14
N VAL A 79 2.24 8.67 -3.85
CA VAL A 79 0.92 8.25 -3.37
C VAL A 79 0.44 9.19 -2.28
N THR A 80 -0.82 9.62 -2.40
CA THR A 80 -1.55 10.30 -1.33
C THR A 80 -2.80 9.49 -1.02
N GLY A 81 -3.01 9.19 0.25
CA GLY A 81 -4.12 8.33 0.68
C GLY A 81 -4.80 8.82 1.94
N ALA A 82 -6.05 8.41 2.10
CA ALA A 82 -6.83 8.60 3.31
C ALA A 82 -7.72 7.38 3.56
N GLY A 83 -7.93 7.04 4.81
CA GLY A 83 -8.80 5.96 5.23
C GLY A 83 -9.62 6.34 6.45
N VAL A 84 -10.82 5.80 6.54
CA VAL A 84 -11.66 5.90 7.73
C VAL A 84 -12.17 4.53 8.11
N THR A 85 -12.14 4.24 9.40
CA THR A 85 -12.62 2.97 9.96
C THR A 85 -13.77 3.24 10.93
N TRP A 86 -14.85 2.49 10.74
CA TRP A 86 -16.00 2.51 11.62
C TRP A 86 -16.01 1.27 12.52
N LYS A 87 -15.99 1.52 13.83
CA LYS A 87 -16.12 0.50 14.89
C LYS A 87 -15.21 -0.71 14.70
N ASN A 88 -13.99 -0.49 14.20
CA ASN A 88 -13.05 -1.58 13.91
C ASN A 88 -13.67 -2.75 13.10
N ARG A 89 -14.66 -2.44 12.25
CA ARG A 89 -15.42 -3.39 11.43
C ARG A 89 -15.31 -3.14 9.94
N VAL A 90 -15.41 -1.88 9.55
CA VAL A 90 -15.43 -1.49 8.13
C VAL A 90 -14.45 -0.35 7.93
N GLU A 91 -13.62 -0.48 6.91
CA GLU A 91 -12.68 0.52 6.43
C GLU A 91 -13.09 0.99 5.05
N LEU A 92 -13.13 2.30 4.84
CA LEU A 92 -13.24 2.94 3.54
C LEU A 92 -11.95 3.70 3.28
N THR A 93 -11.40 3.57 2.09
CA THR A 93 -10.14 4.21 1.71
C THR A 93 -10.22 4.87 0.34
N PHE A 94 -9.41 5.90 0.18
CA PHE A 94 -9.11 6.51 -1.10
C PHE A 94 -7.60 6.71 -1.21
N ALA A 95 -7.04 6.42 -2.38
CA ALA A 95 -5.66 6.76 -2.70
C ALA A 95 -5.56 7.27 -4.14
N ARG A 96 -4.66 8.20 -4.37
CA ARG A 96 -4.20 8.63 -5.69
C ARG A 96 -2.75 8.28 -5.84
N GLN A 97 -2.45 7.58 -6.91
CA GLN A 97 -1.11 7.24 -7.35
C GLN A 97 -0.76 8.08 -8.57
N ILE A 98 0.44 8.64 -8.58
CA ILE A 98 1.04 9.35 -9.71
C ILE A 98 2.38 8.69 -9.96
N LEU A 99 2.51 7.99 -11.07
CA LEU A 99 3.76 7.39 -11.54
C LEU A 99 4.38 8.33 -12.56
N ASP A 100 5.49 8.92 -12.21
CA ASP A 100 6.34 9.71 -13.10
C ASP A 100 7.16 8.76 -13.99
N LEU A 101 7.11 9.00 -15.30
CA LEU A 101 7.75 8.18 -16.34
C LEU A 101 9.11 8.81 -16.74
N ASP A 102 9.93 9.15 -15.75
CA ASP A 102 11.19 9.91 -15.86
C ASP A 102 11.99 9.61 -17.15
N THR A 103 12.19 8.32 -17.45
CA THR A 103 12.99 7.88 -18.60
C THR A 103 12.17 7.74 -19.88
N LEU A 104 10.91 7.30 -19.79
CA LEU A 104 10.08 6.97 -20.94
C LEU A 104 9.15 8.12 -21.38
N GLY A 105 8.94 9.13 -20.55
CA GLY A 105 7.95 10.18 -20.77
C GLY A 105 8.13 10.89 -22.13
N ALA A 106 9.35 11.27 -22.46
CA ALA A 106 9.64 11.93 -23.74
C ALA A 106 9.37 11.03 -24.96
N ALA A 107 9.57 9.73 -24.86
CA ALA A 107 9.33 8.77 -25.94
C ALA A 107 7.83 8.45 -26.11
N LEU A 108 7.07 8.45 -25.02
CA LEU A 108 5.66 8.15 -24.98
C LEU A 108 4.78 9.38 -25.22
N GLY A 109 5.34 10.59 -25.10
CA GLY A 109 4.59 11.85 -25.16
C GLY A 109 3.66 12.05 -23.97
N GLN A 110 3.95 11.38 -22.84
CA GLN A 110 3.19 11.41 -21.62
C GLN A 110 4.14 11.29 -20.42
N ASP A 111 4.17 12.29 -19.56
CA ASP A 111 5.15 12.38 -18.47
C ASP A 111 4.75 11.57 -17.23
N GLU A 112 3.45 11.32 -17.03
CA GLU A 112 2.94 10.62 -15.84
C GLU A 112 1.76 9.70 -16.15
N LEU A 113 1.56 8.68 -15.30
CA LEU A 113 0.33 7.88 -15.23
C LEU A 113 -0.35 8.12 -13.89
N VAL A 114 -1.64 8.44 -13.91
CA VAL A 114 -2.42 8.72 -12.72
C VAL A 114 -3.51 7.68 -12.52
N GLN A 115 -3.61 7.13 -11.30
CA GLN A 115 -4.63 6.18 -10.91
C GLN A 115 -5.31 6.61 -9.62
N ASP A 116 -6.65 6.55 -9.60
CA ASP A 116 -7.45 6.68 -8.39
C ASP A 116 -7.93 5.31 -7.91
N ILE A 117 -7.86 5.08 -6.60
CA ILE A 117 -8.20 3.81 -5.95
C ILE A 117 -9.18 4.07 -4.83
N TRP A 118 -10.34 3.41 -4.87
CA TRP A 118 -11.34 3.39 -3.80
C TRP A 118 -11.38 2.00 -3.19
N GLY A 119 -11.20 1.92 -1.88
CA GLY A 119 -11.16 0.66 -1.15
C GLY A 119 -12.31 0.52 -0.14
N LEU A 120 -12.80 -0.69 -0.01
CA LEU A 120 -13.69 -1.12 1.06
C LEU A 120 -13.13 -2.40 1.66
N LYS A 121 -12.92 -2.44 2.97
CA LYS A 121 -12.49 -3.63 3.70
C LYS A 121 -13.41 -3.87 4.90
N ALA A 122 -13.78 -5.11 5.12
CA ALA A 122 -14.57 -5.53 6.27
C ALA A 122 -13.83 -6.60 7.08
N ARG A 123 -13.73 -6.40 8.39
CA ARG A 123 -13.26 -7.42 9.32
C ARG A 123 -14.35 -8.48 9.45
N LEU A 124 -14.01 -9.71 9.10
CA LEU A 124 -14.94 -10.84 9.12
C LEU A 124 -14.99 -11.49 10.50
N LEU A 125 -13.82 -11.84 11.03
CA LEU A 125 -13.71 -12.57 12.29
C LEU A 125 -12.34 -12.41 12.93
N GLY A 126 -12.25 -12.79 14.18
CA GLY A 126 -11.01 -12.89 14.94
C GLY A 126 -10.46 -11.54 15.38
N ASP A 127 -9.32 -11.60 16.03
CA ASP A 127 -8.52 -10.48 16.51
C ASP A 127 -7.04 -10.81 16.33
N VAL A 128 -6.25 -9.82 15.93
CA VAL A 128 -4.83 -10.02 15.60
C VAL A 128 -4.00 -10.49 16.80
N LEU A 129 -4.40 -10.10 18.02
CA LEU A 129 -3.66 -10.39 19.25
C LEU A 129 -4.15 -11.69 19.92
N TYR A 130 -5.44 -11.76 20.22
CA TYR A 130 -5.99 -12.75 21.15
C TYR A 130 -6.63 -13.96 20.47
N SER A 131 -7.15 -13.79 19.23
CA SER A 131 -7.74 -14.94 18.51
C SER A 131 -6.68 -15.94 18.09
N PRO A 132 -6.82 -17.25 18.37
CA PRO A 132 -5.86 -18.26 17.95
C PRO A 132 -5.67 -18.30 16.43
N TRP A 133 -6.69 -17.97 15.66
CA TRP A 133 -6.68 -17.94 14.20
C TRP A 133 -6.29 -16.57 13.59
N GLY A 134 -5.93 -15.59 14.43
CA GLY A 134 -5.69 -14.22 14.02
C GLY A 134 -6.96 -13.48 13.60
N GLN A 135 -6.78 -12.35 12.92
CA GLN A 135 -7.84 -11.54 12.33
C GLN A 135 -7.96 -11.83 10.84
N TRP A 136 -9.20 -11.93 10.35
CA TRP A 136 -9.49 -12.11 8.93
C TRP A 136 -10.36 -10.97 8.42
N SER A 137 -10.03 -10.47 7.25
CA SER A 137 -10.77 -9.39 6.59
C SER A 137 -10.88 -9.68 5.10
N ALA A 138 -12.01 -9.31 4.52
CA ALA A 138 -12.19 -9.28 3.06
C ALA A 138 -12.31 -7.84 2.59
N GLY A 139 -11.81 -7.58 1.40
CA GLY A 139 -11.91 -6.25 0.81
C GLY A 139 -12.00 -6.26 -0.70
N LEU A 140 -12.32 -5.10 -1.24
CA LEU A 140 -12.29 -4.81 -2.65
C LEU A 140 -11.61 -3.45 -2.88
N GLN A 141 -11.00 -3.29 -4.05
CA GLN A 141 -10.38 -2.05 -4.50
C GLN A 141 -10.82 -1.79 -5.93
N TYR A 142 -11.64 -0.76 -6.12
CA TYR A 142 -11.93 -0.23 -7.45
C TYR A 142 -10.85 0.77 -7.82
N ARG A 143 -10.25 0.57 -8.99
CA ARG A 143 -9.15 1.37 -9.52
C ARG A 143 -9.51 1.92 -10.87
N GLN A 144 -9.14 3.15 -11.13
CA GLN A 144 -9.39 3.82 -12.39
C GLN A 144 -8.18 4.64 -12.82
N ASN A 145 -7.68 4.38 -14.02
CA ASN A 145 -6.68 5.22 -14.66
C ASN A 145 -7.34 6.51 -15.16
N ARG A 146 -6.62 7.60 -15.02
CA ARG A 146 -7.03 8.90 -15.54
C ARG A 146 -6.53 9.11 -16.97
N GLU A 147 -5.38 8.55 -17.28
CA GLU A 147 -4.76 8.55 -18.59
C GLU A 147 -4.66 7.10 -19.09
N TYR A 148 -5.35 6.79 -20.19
CA TYR A 148 -5.43 5.41 -20.69
C TYR A 148 -4.70 5.18 -22.01
N ALA A 149 -4.18 6.24 -22.66
CA ALA A 149 -3.58 6.12 -24.00
C ALA A 149 -2.36 5.18 -24.02
N VAL A 150 -1.47 5.27 -23.03
CA VAL A 150 -0.30 4.38 -22.91
C VAL A 150 -0.73 2.96 -22.55
N PRO A 151 -1.55 2.70 -21.52
CA PRO A 151 -2.06 1.36 -21.22
C PRO A 151 -2.77 0.68 -22.42
N GLU A 152 -3.59 1.40 -23.16
CA GLU A 152 -4.26 0.89 -24.37
C GLU A 152 -3.25 0.50 -25.45
N ALA A 153 -2.25 1.35 -25.69
CA ALA A 153 -1.24 1.12 -26.71
C ALA A 153 -0.38 -0.13 -26.44
N VAL A 154 -0.17 -0.50 -25.18
CA VAL A 154 0.57 -1.71 -24.79
C VAL A 154 -0.32 -2.97 -24.65
N GLY A 155 -1.60 -2.86 -24.99
CA GLY A 155 -2.52 -4.01 -25.11
C GLY A 155 -3.47 -4.23 -23.95
N SER A 156 -3.56 -3.30 -22.98
CA SER A 156 -4.58 -3.32 -21.93
C SER A 156 -5.99 -3.26 -22.51
N LYS A 157 -6.96 -3.87 -21.82
CA LYS A 157 -8.35 -3.97 -22.30
C LYS A 157 -9.29 -2.95 -21.65
N ASP A 158 -9.02 -2.60 -20.39
CA ASP A 158 -9.90 -1.72 -19.63
C ASP A 158 -9.07 -0.66 -18.88
N ASP A 159 -9.58 0.56 -18.77
CA ASP A 159 -9.01 1.67 -17.98
C ASP A 159 -9.33 1.56 -16.49
N ALA A 160 -10.27 0.69 -16.14
CA ALA A 160 -10.72 0.49 -14.76
C ALA A 160 -10.92 -0.99 -14.44
N GLY A 161 -10.78 -1.32 -13.15
CA GLY A 161 -11.00 -2.68 -12.66
C GLY A 161 -11.23 -2.73 -11.16
N THR A 162 -11.71 -3.89 -10.71
CA THR A 162 -11.94 -4.14 -9.28
C THR A 162 -11.16 -5.36 -8.85
N ASP A 163 -10.29 -5.21 -7.86
CA ASP A 163 -9.64 -6.33 -7.19
C ASP A 163 -10.46 -6.77 -5.99
N PHE A 164 -10.47 -8.05 -5.71
CA PHE A 164 -11.05 -8.63 -4.49
C PHE A 164 -9.97 -9.33 -3.71
N TYR A 165 -9.96 -9.22 -2.39
CA TYR A 165 -8.96 -9.89 -1.57
C TYR A 165 -9.49 -10.39 -0.25
N LEU A 166 -8.85 -11.45 0.26
CA LEU A 166 -9.04 -12.03 1.59
C LEU A 166 -7.68 -12.03 2.29
N GLY A 167 -7.59 -11.34 3.43
CA GLY A 167 -6.37 -11.24 4.22
C GLY A 167 -6.52 -11.89 5.60
N GLY A 168 -5.42 -12.45 6.09
CA GLY A 168 -5.25 -12.94 7.46
C GLY A 168 -4.03 -12.30 8.12
N SER A 169 -4.16 -11.86 9.37
CA SER A 169 -3.06 -11.26 10.16
C SER A 169 -3.02 -11.86 11.55
N LYS A 170 -1.82 -12.22 12.04
CA LYS A 170 -1.62 -12.77 13.38
C LYS A 170 -0.34 -12.23 14.02
N LEU A 171 -0.47 -11.74 15.24
CA LEU A 171 0.64 -11.42 16.11
C LEU A 171 0.98 -12.61 17.00
N PHE A 172 2.23 -13.04 16.96
CA PHE A 172 2.78 -14.04 17.85
C PHE A 172 3.62 -13.34 18.93
N PHE A 173 3.22 -13.49 20.17
CA PHE A 173 3.93 -12.89 21.30
C PHE A 173 5.22 -13.65 21.59
N ALA A 174 6.31 -12.90 21.84
CA ALA A 174 7.62 -13.41 22.23
C ALA A 174 8.17 -14.53 21.32
N ALA A 175 7.82 -14.53 20.03
CA ALA A 175 8.06 -15.61 19.09
C ALA A 175 9.54 -15.78 18.74
N ILE A 176 10.31 -14.69 18.62
CA ILE A 176 11.72 -14.71 18.25
C ILE A 176 12.52 -13.87 19.24
N GLY A 177 13.37 -14.50 20.06
CA GLY A 177 14.22 -13.81 21.03
C GLY A 177 13.46 -12.92 22.02
N GLY A 178 12.24 -13.33 22.43
CA GLY A 178 11.37 -12.55 23.30
C GLY A 178 10.65 -11.40 22.63
N ARG A 179 10.75 -11.26 21.30
CA ARG A 179 10.12 -10.22 20.50
C ARG A 179 8.88 -10.73 19.79
N ASN A 180 7.92 -9.82 19.54
CA ASN A 180 6.69 -10.16 18.86
C ASN A 180 6.91 -10.23 17.36
N LEU A 181 6.26 -11.18 16.71
CA LEU A 181 6.27 -11.41 15.28
C LEU A 181 4.86 -11.19 14.73
N LEU A 182 4.72 -10.30 13.73
CA LEU A 182 3.48 -10.12 13.00
C LEU A 182 3.61 -10.78 11.63
N VAL A 183 2.66 -11.65 11.31
CA VAL A 183 2.60 -12.37 10.02
C VAL A 183 1.29 -12.01 9.33
N ASN A 184 1.36 -11.69 8.06
CA ASN A 184 0.21 -11.39 7.22
C ASN A 184 0.28 -12.22 5.94
N GLY A 185 -0.89 -12.64 5.47
CA GLY A 185 -1.06 -13.29 4.18
C GLY A 185 -2.34 -12.81 3.54
N THR A 186 -2.30 -12.53 2.25
CA THR A 186 -3.44 -12.05 1.47
C THR A 186 -3.52 -12.82 0.15
N LEU A 187 -4.71 -13.25 -0.20
CA LEU A 187 -5.03 -13.80 -1.51
C LEU A 187 -5.88 -12.78 -2.25
N ARG A 188 -5.40 -12.33 -3.39
CA ARG A 188 -6.05 -11.32 -4.25
C ARG A 188 -6.51 -11.96 -5.56
N ALA A 189 -7.73 -11.68 -5.96
CA ALA A 189 -8.22 -11.90 -7.32
C ALA A 189 -8.11 -10.59 -8.10
N THR A 190 -7.29 -10.57 -9.14
CA THR A 190 -6.96 -9.36 -9.90
C THR A 190 -6.74 -9.65 -11.39
N LYS A 191 -6.92 -8.65 -12.23
CA LYS A 191 -6.44 -8.59 -13.61
C LYS A 191 -5.68 -7.28 -13.90
N ALA A 192 -5.21 -6.62 -12.83
CA ALA A 192 -4.49 -5.35 -12.89
C ALA A 192 -3.06 -5.56 -13.40
N ASN A 193 -2.63 -4.75 -14.37
CA ASN A 193 -1.26 -4.74 -14.88
C ASN A 193 -0.46 -3.67 -14.13
N GLN A 194 0.74 -3.99 -13.66
CA GLN A 194 1.56 -3.11 -12.82
C GLN A 194 0.76 -2.42 -11.70
N GLY A 195 0.02 -3.25 -10.93
CA GLY A 195 -0.86 -2.75 -9.89
C GLY A 195 -2.04 -1.91 -10.38
N GLY A 196 -2.37 -1.94 -11.66
CA GLY A 196 -3.44 -1.19 -12.33
C GLY A 196 -2.97 0.05 -13.08
N LEU A 197 -1.74 0.52 -12.87
CA LEU A 197 -1.19 1.68 -13.58
C LEU A 197 -1.10 1.48 -15.10
N LEU A 198 -0.89 0.24 -15.56
CA LEU A 198 -0.96 -0.16 -16.96
C LEU A 198 -2.32 -0.77 -17.35
N GLY A 199 -3.40 -0.36 -16.67
CA GLY A 199 -4.77 -0.81 -16.97
C GLY A 199 -5.06 -2.23 -16.50
N PHE A 200 -6.12 -2.84 -17.06
CA PHE A 200 -6.70 -4.09 -16.58
C PHE A 200 -6.93 -5.08 -17.71
N GLY A 201 -6.58 -6.35 -17.46
CA GLY A 201 -6.58 -7.37 -18.49
C GLY A 201 -5.60 -7.05 -19.62
N GLY A 202 -5.42 -7.96 -20.54
CA GLY A 202 -4.48 -7.78 -21.61
C GLY A 202 -4.77 -8.67 -22.82
N ASP A 203 -3.95 -8.53 -23.82
CA ASP A 203 -3.98 -9.34 -25.05
C ASP A 203 -3.63 -10.80 -24.81
N ARG A 204 -2.80 -11.11 -23.77
CA ARG A 204 -2.45 -12.47 -23.37
C ARG A 204 -3.51 -13.09 -22.46
N ASN A 205 -4.07 -12.30 -21.51
CA ASN A 205 -5.11 -12.78 -20.60
C ASN A 205 -6.00 -11.64 -20.11
N ASN A 206 -7.32 -11.84 -20.16
CA ASN A 206 -8.32 -10.87 -19.67
C ASN A 206 -9.20 -11.44 -18.55
N SER A 207 -8.77 -12.50 -17.87
CA SER A 207 -9.50 -13.08 -16.74
C SER A 207 -8.80 -12.81 -15.41
N TYR A 208 -9.57 -12.84 -14.33
CA TYR A 208 -9.03 -12.75 -12.98
C TYR A 208 -8.06 -13.90 -12.70
N LYS A 209 -6.93 -13.56 -12.08
CA LYS A 209 -5.98 -14.52 -11.53
C LYS A 209 -5.88 -14.36 -10.03
N ALA A 210 -5.68 -15.48 -9.33
CA ALA A 210 -5.42 -15.49 -7.90
C ALA A 210 -3.92 -15.26 -7.67
N MET A 211 -3.60 -14.18 -6.93
CA MET A 211 -2.24 -13.76 -6.60
C MET A 211 -2.04 -13.79 -5.09
N ALA A 212 -0.88 -14.27 -4.64
CA ALA A 212 -0.50 -14.30 -3.24
C ALA A 212 0.29 -13.05 -2.86
N GLU A 213 -0.01 -12.53 -1.67
CA GLU A 213 0.75 -11.44 -1.05
C GLU A 213 1.02 -11.81 0.41
N GLY A 214 2.10 -11.32 0.98
CA GLY A 214 2.40 -11.59 2.38
C GLY A 214 3.45 -10.69 2.96
N SER A 215 3.51 -10.67 4.28
CA SER A 215 4.57 -9.99 5.02
C SER A 215 4.90 -10.70 6.33
N VAL A 216 6.14 -10.53 6.74
CA VAL A 216 6.63 -10.97 8.06
C VAL A 216 7.39 -9.82 8.67
N SER A 217 7.03 -9.44 9.90
CA SER A 217 7.66 -8.33 10.57
C SER A 217 7.89 -8.59 12.06
N LEU A 218 9.05 -8.16 12.55
CA LEU A 218 9.54 -8.35 13.92
C LEU A 218 9.54 -7.01 14.65
N PHE A 219 8.88 -6.94 15.80
CA PHE A 219 8.94 -5.79 16.70
C PHE A 219 10.28 -5.76 17.41
N LEU A 220 11.14 -4.81 17.10
CA LEU A 220 12.40 -4.59 17.82
C LEU A 220 12.13 -4.06 19.23
N ASN A 221 11.14 -3.21 19.36
CA ASN A 221 10.56 -2.68 20.59
C ASN A 221 9.13 -2.15 20.31
N ARG A 222 8.58 -1.31 21.21
CA ARG A 222 7.22 -0.75 21.04
C ARG A 222 7.07 0.20 19.85
N GLN A 223 8.17 0.82 19.40
CA GLN A 223 8.16 1.89 18.41
C GLN A 223 8.77 1.48 17.08
N TRP A 224 9.55 0.39 17.05
CA TRP A 224 10.31 -0.02 15.88
C TRP A 224 9.90 -1.40 15.40
N LEU A 225 9.62 -1.50 14.14
CA LEU A 225 9.26 -2.72 13.44
C LEU A 225 10.15 -2.86 12.19
N VAL A 226 10.68 -4.06 11.95
CA VAL A 226 11.41 -4.39 10.73
C VAL A 226 10.77 -5.59 10.07
N GLY A 227 10.78 -5.65 8.76
CA GLY A 227 10.15 -6.76 8.06
C GLY A 227 10.42 -6.78 6.57
N THR A 228 9.72 -7.70 5.92
CA THR A 228 9.75 -7.88 4.47
C THR A 228 8.33 -8.14 3.97
N GLU A 229 8.06 -7.71 2.76
CA GLU A 229 6.82 -7.98 2.05
C GLU A 229 7.10 -8.62 0.70
N TYR A 230 6.10 -9.34 0.21
CA TYR A 230 6.08 -9.94 -1.12
C TYR A 230 4.69 -9.77 -1.73
N ARG A 231 4.64 -9.43 -3.02
CA ARG A 231 3.41 -9.27 -3.77
C ARG A 231 3.56 -9.86 -5.16
N GLN A 232 2.76 -10.87 -5.44
CA GLN A 232 2.64 -11.49 -6.74
C GLN A 232 1.82 -10.63 -7.70
N LYS A 233 2.20 -10.61 -8.99
CA LYS A 233 1.49 -9.89 -10.05
C LYS A 233 1.06 -10.83 -11.18
N PRO A 234 -0.09 -10.58 -11.85
CA PRO A 234 -0.50 -11.37 -13.01
C PRO A 234 0.20 -10.87 -14.27
N ASP A 235 0.66 -11.77 -15.09
CA ASP A 235 1.22 -11.48 -16.40
C ASP A 235 0.12 -11.58 -17.47
N ASN A 236 -0.43 -10.43 -17.89
CA ASN A 236 -1.57 -10.33 -18.80
C ASN A 236 -1.24 -9.72 -20.17
N LEU A 237 -0.10 -8.99 -20.26
CA LEU A 237 0.30 -8.29 -21.47
C LEU A 237 1.39 -9.07 -22.20
N SER A 238 1.35 -9.08 -23.53
CA SER A 238 2.46 -9.62 -24.34
C SER A 238 3.61 -8.63 -24.49
N PHE A 239 3.35 -7.35 -24.20
CA PHE A 239 4.29 -6.25 -24.30
C PHE A 239 5.50 -6.43 -23.39
N ALA A 240 5.28 -6.84 -22.13
CA ALA A 240 6.33 -7.09 -21.15
C ALA A 240 5.87 -8.16 -20.14
N ALA A 241 6.80 -8.97 -19.65
CA ALA A 241 6.55 -9.84 -18.51
C ALA A 241 6.42 -9.01 -17.22
N GLU A 242 5.65 -9.49 -16.26
CA GLU A 242 5.50 -8.87 -14.96
C GLU A 242 6.26 -9.66 -13.90
N ASP A 243 7.19 -9.01 -13.22
CA ASP A 243 7.89 -9.56 -12.07
C ASP A 243 7.18 -9.26 -10.77
N ASP A 244 7.33 -10.15 -9.79
CA ASP A 244 6.78 -9.98 -8.45
C ASP A 244 7.55 -8.90 -7.68
N TRP A 245 6.86 -8.20 -6.78
CA TRP A 245 7.45 -7.15 -5.94
C TRP A 245 7.82 -7.68 -4.57
N TRP A 246 8.90 -7.16 -4.00
CA TRP A 246 9.27 -7.40 -2.61
C TRP A 246 10.05 -6.24 -2.03
N ASP A 247 10.09 -6.17 -0.71
CA ASP A 247 10.82 -5.14 0.00
C ASP A 247 11.47 -5.64 1.31
N LEU A 248 12.34 -4.78 1.85
CA LEU A 248 12.83 -4.84 3.21
C LEU A 248 12.55 -3.49 3.87
N PHE A 249 11.74 -3.47 4.92
CA PHE A 249 11.29 -2.23 5.52
C PHE A 249 11.65 -2.08 6.99
N ILE A 250 11.70 -0.84 7.42
CA ILE A 250 11.72 -0.42 8.81
C ILE A 250 10.62 0.62 9.03
N ALA A 251 9.80 0.42 10.06
CA ALA A 251 8.77 1.37 10.47
C ALA A 251 9.06 1.90 11.88
N TRP A 252 8.95 3.22 12.02
CA TRP A 252 9.05 3.94 13.28
C TRP A 252 7.70 4.55 13.65
N ILE A 253 7.19 4.17 14.81
CA ILE A 253 5.87 4.55 15.33
C ILE A 253 6.09 5.18 16.71
N PRO A 254 6.50 6.47 16.78
CA PRO A 254 6.79 7.15 18.05
C PRO A 254 5.59 7.21 18.98
N ASP A 255 4.41 7.35 18.41
CA ASP A 255 3.12 7.32 19.10
C ASP A 255 2.01 6.79 18.16
N ARG A 256 0.75 6.78 18.61
CA ARG A 256 -0.38 6.30 17.78
C ARG A 256 -0.77 7.24 16.65
N ARG A 257 -0.29 8.48 16.67
CA ARG A 257 -0.68 9.53 15.71
C ARG A 257 0.19 9.55 14.48
N VAL A 258 1.43 9.06 14.60
CA VAL A 258 2.42 9.18 13.53
C VAL A 258 3.13 7.85 13.31
N SER A 259 3.28 7.47 12.06
CA SER A 259 4.21 6.43 11.64
C SER A 259 5.03 6.89 10.44
N VAL A 260 6.31 6.51 10.45
CA VAL A 260 7.25 6.73 9.35
C VAL A 260 7.78 5.37 8.94
N THR A 261 7.67 5.05 7.65
CA THR A 261 8.18 3.79 7.10
C THR A 261 9.18 4.09 6.00
N ALA A 262 10.34 3.46 6.07
CA ALA A 262 11.32 3.45 4.99
C ALA A 262 11.55 2.00 4.54
N ALA A 263 11.73 1.79 3.24
CA ALA A 263 12.04 0.49 2.69
C ALA A 263 13.04 0.59 1.53
N TRP A 264 13.80 -0.49 1.34
CA TRP A 264 14.41 -0.80 0.07
C TRP A 264 13.47 -1.71 -0.69
N VAL A 265 13.15 -1.34 -1.94
CA VAL A 265 12.17 -2.04 -2.77
C VAL A 265 12.85 -2.66 -3.99
N ASN A 266 12.40 -3.83 -4.37
CA ASN A 266 12.68 -4.45 -5.65
C ASN A 266 11.34 -4.69 -6.34
N LEU A 267 11.13 -3.99 -7.44
CA LEU A 267 9.89 -4.02 -8.22
C LEU A 267 10.06 -4.83 -9.52
N GLY A 268 11.23 -5.49 -9.69
CA GLY A 268 11.55 -6.28 -10.88
C GLY A 268 11.50 -5.44 -12.14
N ASP A 269 11.11 -6.04 -13.24
CA ASP A 269 10.94 -5.34 -14.50
C ASP A 269 9.61 -4.59 -14.54
N ILE A 270 9.67 -3.33 -14.94
CA ILE A 270 8.48 -2.49 -15.15
C ILE A 270 8.45 -2.09 -16.62
N ALA A 271 7.46 -2.56 -17.35
CA ALA A 271 7.32 -2.41 -18.79
C ALA A 271 8.57 -2.98 -19.52
N THR A 272 9.40 -2.12 -20.11
CA THR A 272 10.61 -2.52 -20.85
C THR A 272 11.90 -2.18 -20.11
N LEU A 273 11.82 -1.70 -18.88
CA LEU A 273 12.97 -1.31 -18.06
C LEU A 273 13.21 -2.36 -16.99
N GLU A 274 14.40 -2.95 -17.01
CA GLU A 274 14.79 -4.08 -16.19
C GLU A 274 15.24 -3.63 -14.78
N ASP A 275 15.20 -4.56 -13.81
CA ASP A 275 15.83 -4.46 -12.47
C ASP A 275 15.47 -3.22 -11.66
N GLN A 276 14.20 -2.79 -11.67
CA GLN A 276 13.74 -1.60 -10.96
C GLN A 276 13.85 -1.75 -9.44
N THR A 277 14.95 -1.29 -8.88
CA THR A 277 15.19 -1.25 -7.43
C THR A 277 15.25 0.17 -6.91
N GLY A 278 14.98 0.37 -5.63
CA GLY A 278 15.01 1.72 -5.10
C GLY A 278 14.63 1.86 -3.65
N ALA A 279 14.19 3.06 -3.29
CA ALA A 279 13.82 3.43 -1.94
C ALA A 279 12.35 3.85 -1.85
N TYR A 280 11.70 3.44 -0.77
CA TYR A 280 10.36 3.86 -0.40
C TYR A 280 10.40 4.63 0.91
N LEU A 281 9.60 5.70 0.99
CA LEU A 281 9.38 6.48 2.21
C LEU A 281 7.89 6.78 2.35
N SER A 282 7.34 6.59 3.56
CA SER A 282 5.95 6.91 3.88
C SER A 282 5.86 7.66 5.21
N LEU A 283 4.98 8.64 5.25
CA LEU A 283 4.56 9.36 6.44
C LEU A 283 3.05 9.21 6.58
N GLN A 284 2.60 8.73 7.73
CA GLN A 284 1.18 8.56 8.05
C GLN A 284 0.84 9.31 9.34
N ALA A 285 -0.28 10.00 9.30
CA ALA A 285 -0.96 10.52 10.49
C ALA A 285 -2.23 9.68 10.75
N SER A 286 -2.48 9.37 12.04
CA SER A 286 -3.65 8.59 12.48
C SER A 286 -4.45 9.38 13.54
N PHE A 287 -5.75 9.18 13.57
CA PHE A 287 -6.68 9.85 14.50
C PHE A 287 -7.88 8.95 14.83
#